data_73ef8633ea7b7de6ab5fcfdc945495fd
#
_entry.id   73ef8633ea7b7de6ab5fcfdc945495fd
#
_cell.length_a   1.000
_cell.length_b   1.000
_cell.length_c   1.000
_cell.angle_alpha   90.00
_cell.angle_beta   90.00
_cell.angle_gamma   90.00
#
_symmetry.space_group_name_H-M   'P 1'
#
loop_
_entity.id
_entity.type
_entity.pdbx_description
1 polymer ?
#
loop_
_entity_poly.entity_id
_entity_poly.type
_entity_poly.pdbx_seq_one_letter_code
_entity_poly.pdbx_strand_id
1 'polypeptide(L)'
;MFKKCNSCSIEKPLTDYNKNKKTKDGHFGICKMCRKEGCRQYYQNNKEKANETKKRCRHKRRDHYVQKQRERRERLKEKLNEQNRLKRASDPQFRLRENMSRRMNHALKARFLSKNRFSWMNLVGYTLEQLKEHLEKQFTPEMTWENHGTYWHIDHVRPDSWFDYDSTDSQEFKACWALENLQPLPAFENLKKNNRWEG
;
A
#
# COMPACT_ATOMS: atom_id res chain seq x y z
N MET A 1 45.67 45.42 -0.95
CA MET A 1 46.71 44.40 -0.77
C MET A 1 46.70 43.47 -2.00
N PHE A 2 47.86 43.26 -2.58
CA PHE A 2 48.08 42.39 -3.72
C PHE A 2 48.88 41.14 -3.32
N LYS A 3 48.74 40.07 -4.05
CA LYS A 3 49.41 38.81 -3.82
C LYS A 3 49.78 38.18 -5.16
N LYS A 4 50.98 37.62 -5.26
CA LYS A 4 51.46 36.88 -6.43
C LYS A 4 50.87 35.48 -6.47
N CYS A 5 50.26 35.10 -7.57
CA CYS A 5 49.68 33.76 -7.76
C CYS A 5 50.77 32.73 -8.01
N ASN A 6 50.81 31.64 -7.26
CA ASN A 6 51.82 30.57 -7.40
C ASN A 6 51.70 29.79 -8.72
N SER A 7 50.57 29.93 -9.45
CA SER A 7 50.34 29.19 -10.72
C SER A 7 50.62 30.04 -11.95
N CYS A 8 50.13 31.29 -12.01
CA CYS A 8 50.31 32.15 -13.19
C CYS A 8 51.36 33.26 -12.94
N SER A 9 51.95 33.34 -11.75
CA SER A 9 52.96 34.34 -11.35
C SER A 9 52.53 35.82 -11.47
N ILE A 10 51.25 36.09 -11.72
CA ILE A 10 50.70 37.45 -11.86
C ILE A 10 50.27 37.96 -10.49
N GLU A 11 50.62 39.18 -10.16
CA GLU A 11 50.10 39.89 -8.98
C GLU A 11 48.62 40.28 -9.17
N LYS A 12 47.79 39.92 -8.20
CA LYS A 12 46.35 40.18 -8.24
C LYS A 12 45.88 40.62 -6.86
N PRO A 13 44.74 41.36 -6.79
CA PRO A 13 44.15 41.75 -5.52
C PRO A 13 43.69 40.49 -4.74
N LEU A 14 43.69 40.58 -3.40
CA LEU A 14 43.29 39.48 -2.52
C LEU A 14 41.84 39.01 -2.77
N THR A 15 41.00 39.86 -3.36
CA THR A 15 39.64 39.50 -3.81
C THR A 15 39.61 38.38 -4.86
N ASP A 16 40.69 38.22 -5.62
CA ASP A 16 40.86 37.20 -6.64
C ASP A 16 41.32 35.86 -6.08
N TYR A 17 41.46 35.74 -4.78
CA TYR A 17 41.84 34.52 -4.09
C TYR A 17 40.69 34.03 -3.19
N ASN A 18 40.57 32.71 -3.07
CA ASN A 18 39.63 32.11 -2.10
C ASN A 18 40.21 32.23 -0.69
N LYS A 19 39.35 32.41 0.30
CA LYS A 19 39.76 32.49 1.73
C LYS A 19 40.32 31.14 2.22
N ASN A 20 41.37 31.17 3.02
CA ASN A 20 41.93 29.99 3.67
C ASN A 20 42.45 30.37 5.08
N LYS A 21 41.76 29.90 6.09
CA LYS A 21 42.10 30.18 7.51
C LYS A 21 43.45 29.61 7.96
N LYS A 22 44.09 28.72 7.18
CA LYS A 22 45.34 28.06 7.51
C LYS A 22 46.59 28.84 7.02
N THR A 23 46.42 29.91 6.25
CA THR A 23 47.50 30.72 5.72
C THR A 23 47.62 32.04 6.50
N LYS A 24 48.84 32.59 6.63
CA LYS A 24 49.07 33.84 7.37
C LYS A 24 48.28 35.04 6.83
N ASP A 25 48.07 35.10 5.54
CA ASP A 25 47.32 36.16 4.85
C ASP A 25 45.84 35.85 4.64
N GLY A 26 45.35 34.70 5.18
CA GLY A 26 43.95 34.29 5.09
C GLY A 26 43.48 33.86 3.71
N HIS A 27 44.36 33.64 2.70
CA HIS A 27 43.99 33.35 1.33
C HIS A 27 44.87 32.24 0.72
N PHE A 28 44.26 31.45 -0.22
CA PHE A 28 45.03 30.45 -0.96
C PHE A 28 46.16 31.07 -1.80
N GLY A 29 47.24 30.34 -2.07
CA GLY A 29 48.35 30.75 -2.91
C GLY A 29 48.03 30.79 -4.42
N ILE A 30 46.90 30.25 -4.86
CA ILE A 30 46.51 30.16 -6.25
C ILE A 30 45.26 31.01 -6.47
N CYS A 31 45.23 31.86 -7.48
CA CYS A 31 44.09 32.69 -7.80
C CYS A 31 42.88 31.89 -8.28
N LYS A 32 41.70 32.47 -8.15
CA LYS A 32 40.40 31.83 -8.55
C LYS A 32 40.40 31.33 -9.99
N MET A 33 41.00 32.09 -10.93
CA MET A 33 41.12 31.72 -12.35
C MET A 33 41.94 30.45 -12.56
N CYS A 34 43.19 30.44 -12.02
CA CYS A 34 44.06 29.26 -12.14
C CYS A 34 43.48 28.04 -11.44
N ARG A 35 42.80 28.21 -10.31
CA ARG A 35 42.13 27.14 -9.62
C ARG A 35 40.96 26.56 -10.45
N LYS A 36 40.18 27.44 -11.06
CA LYS A 36 39.07 27.02 -11.96
C LYS A 36 39.57 26.23 -13.15
N GLU A 37 40.65 26.69 -13.76
CA GLU A 37 41.28 26.01 -14.89
C GLU A 37 41.86 24.64 -14.50
N GLY A 38 42.60 24.60 -13.39
CA GLY A 38 43.12 23.33 -12.83
C GLY A 38 42.02 22.32 -12.52
N CYS A 39 40.89 22.78 -11.93
CA CYS A 39 39.75 21.93 -11.71
C CYS A 39 39.12 21.43 -13.02
N ARG A 40 39.07 22.27 -14.07
CA ARG A 40 38.54 21.92 -15.38
C ARG A 40 39.40 20.86 -16.05
N GLN A 41 40.71 21.02 -16.05
CA GLN A 41 41.69 20.06 -16.59
C GLN A 41 41.63 18.72 -15.83
N TYR A 42 41.60 18.78 -14.50
CA TYR A 42 41.45 17.60 -13.66
C TYR A 42 40.16 16.83 -13.99
N TYR A 43 39.06 17.56 -14.14
CA TYR A 43 37.77 16.94 -14.49
C TYR A 43 37.78 16.30 -15.89
N GLN A 44 38.40 16.98 -16.87
CA GLN A 44 38.55 16.42 -18.22
C GLN A 44 39.35 15.13 -18.22
N ASN A 45 40.49 15.13 -17.50
CA ASN A 45 41.40 13.96 -17.42
C ASN A 45 40.81 12.81 -16.57
N ASN A 46 39.86 13.09 -15.69
CA ASN A 46 39.27 12.11 -14.78
C ASN A 46 37.76 11.95 -14.97
N LYS A 47 37.23 12.31 -16.14
CA LYS A 47 35.79 12.36 -16.42
C LYS A 47 35.08 11.02 -16.16
N GLU A 48 35.69 9.93 -16.56
CA GLU A 48 35.16 8.59 -16.34
C GLU A 48 35.06 8.24 -14.87
N LYS A 49 36.15 8.39 -14.11
CA LYS A 49 36.19 8.19 -12.65
C LYS A 49 35.16 9.05 -11.91
N ALA A 50 35.03 10.33 -12.31
CA ALA A 50 34.05 11.25 -11.73
C ALA A 50 32.62 10.79 -12.03
N ASN A 51 32.34 10.31 -13.23
CA ASN A 51 31.05 9.80 -13.63
C ASN A 51 30.70 8.49 -12.91
N GLU A 52 31.64 7.56 -12.78
CA GLU A 52 31.46 6.33 -12.00
C GLU A 52 31.15 6.64 -10.54
N THR A 53 31.90 7.56 -9.93
CA THR A 53 31.66 7.97 -8.54
C THR A 53 30.26 8.58 -8.37
N LYS A 54 29.84 9.46 -9.31
CA LYS A 54 28.48 10.00 -9.32
C LYS A 54 27.42 8.92 -9.46
N LYS A 55 27.64 7.97 -10.38
CA LYS A 55 26.73 6.84 -10.60
C LYS A 55 26.58 5.98 -9.33
N ARG A 56 27.70 5.62 -8.69
CA ARG A 56 27.74 4.86 -7.45
C ARG A 56 27.03 5.58 -6.30
N CYS A 57 27.28 6.90 -6.12
CA CYS A 57 26.60 7.70 -5.10
C CYS A 57 25.11 7.80 -5.35
N ARG A 58 24.66 7.91 -6.63
CA ARG A 58 23.24 7.94 -6.99
C ARG A 58 22.55 6.61 -6.67
N HIS A 59 23.20 5.47 -6.98
CA HIS A 59 22.68 4.14 -6.62
C HIS A 59 22.52 3.99 -5.11
N LYS A 60 23.56 4.26 -4.32
CA LYS A 60 23.50 4.18 -2.86
C LYS A 60 22.37 5.03 -2.25
N ARG A 61 22.17 6.26 -2.75
CA ARG A 61 21.05 7.12 -2.29
C ARG A 61 19.69 6.54 -2.66
N ARG A 62 19.56 5.99 -3.86
CA ARG A 62 18.33 5.35 -4.32
C ARG A 62 18.00 4.13 -3.47
N ASP A 63 18.97 3.26 -3.24
CA ASP A 63 18.79 2.04 -2.45
C ASP A 63 18.39 2.38 -1.00
N HIS A 64 19.07 3.34 -0.39
CA HIS A 64 18.73 3.83 0.94
C HIS A 64 17.29 4.40 0.98
N TYR A 65 16.90 5.18 -0.01
CA TYR A 65 15.54 5.73 -0.10
C TYR A 65 14.49 4.64 -0.26
N VAL A 66 14.72 3.68 -1.16
CA VAL A 66 13.83 2.54 -1.38
C VAL A 66 13.67 1.72 -0.10
N GLN A 67 14.77 1.44 0.60
CA GLN A 67 14.75 0.72 1.86
C GLN A 67 13.92 1.46 2.93
N LYS A 68 14.13 2.75 3.11
CA LYS A 68 13.34 3.59 4.03
C LYS A 68 11.84 3.59 3.71
N GLN A 69 11.49 3.62 2.41
CA GLN A 69 10.08 3.55 1.99
C GLN A 69 9.47 2.18 2.28
N ARG A 70 10.24 1.09 2.10
CA ARG A 70 9.80 -0.27 2.43
C ARG A 70 9.52 -0.40 3.94
N GLU A 71 10.45 -0.02 4.79
CA GLU A 71 10.30 -0.03 6.26
C GLU A 71 9.10 0.80 6.72
N ARG A 72 8.91 1.98 6.12
CA ARG A 72 7.74 2.82 6.41
C ARG A 72 6.42 2.13 6.04
N ARG A 73 6.36 1.46 4.87
CA ARG A 73 5.16 0.73 4.43
C ARG A 73 4.85 -0.44 5.36
N GLU A 74 5.85 -1.20 5.77
CA GLU A 74 5.67 -2.32 6.70
C GLU A 74 5.13 -1.85 8.05
N ARG A 75 5.73 -0.82 8.63
CA ARG A 75 5.25 -0.22 9.89
C ARG A 75 3.82 0.31 9.79
N LEU A 76 3.45 0.96 8.68
CA LEU A 76 2.09 1.43 8.46
C LEU A 76 1.11 0.27 8.29
N LYS A 77 1.51 -0.79 7.61
CA LYS A 77 0.72 -2.02 7.45
C LYS A 77 0.44 -2.69 8.80
N GLU A 78 1.44 -2.81 9.66
CA GLU A 78 1.27 -3.36 11.01
C GLU A 78 0.28 -2.54 11.84
N LYS A 79 0.44 -1.21 11.86
CA LYS A 79 -0.51 -0.32 12.54
C LYS A 79 -1.94 -0.48 12.03
N LEU A 80 -2.11 -0.53 10.70
CA LEU A 80 -3.42 -0.69 10.08
C LEU A 80 -4.04 -2.06 10.41
N ASN A 81 -3.24 -3.11 10.38
CA ASN A 81 -3.69 -4.46 10.73
C ASN A 81 -4.17 -4.51 12.19
N GLU A 82 -3.41 -3.91 13.12
CA GLU A 82 -3.79 -3.85 14.52
C GLU A 82 -5.07 -3.03 14.73
N GLN A 83 -5.20 -1.86 14.10
CA GLN A 83 -6.42 -1.06 14.13
C GLN A 83 -7.63 -1.83 13.60
N ASN A 84 -7.45 -2.55 12.48
CA ASN A 84 -8.52 -3.37 11.91
C ASN A 84 -8.88 -4.55 12.82
N ARG A 85 -7.89 -5.16 13.50
CA ARG A 85 -8.11 -6.23 14.49
C ARG A 85 -8.98 -5.73 15.64
N LEU A 86 -8.64 -4.57 16.19
CA LEU A 86 -9.42 -3.96 17.29
C LEU A 86 -10.83 -3.59 16.83
N LYS A 87 -10.99 -3.00 15.64
CA LYS A 87 -12.31 -2.68 15.08
C LYS A 87 -13.17 -3.93 14.87
N ARG A 88 -12.59 -5.03 14.37
CA ARG A 88 -13.33 -6.29 14.21
C ARG A 88 -13.82 -6.86 15.55
N ALA A 89 -13.04 -6.67 16.61
CA ALA A 89 -13.43 -7.13 17.94
C ALA A 89 -14.54 -6.29 18.56
N SER A 90 -14.51 -4.97 18.37
CA SER A 90 -15.43 -4.02 19.02
C SER A 90 -16.65 -3.62 18.16
N ASP A 91 -16.60 -3.78 16.84
CA ASP A 91 -17.65 -3.33 15.91
C ASP A 91 -18.19 -4.49 15.06
N PRO A 92 -19.35 -5.07 15.42
CA PRO A 92 -19.98 -6.14 14.67
C PRO A 92 -20.37 -5.72 13.23
N GLN A 93 -20.76 -4.46 13.02
CA GLN A 93 -21.11 -3.96 11.67
C GLN A 93 -19.89 -3.86 10.78
N PHE A 94 -18.77 -3.38 11.33
CA PHE A 94 -17.49 -3.38 10.61
C PHE A 94 -17.07 -4.81 10.24
N ARG A 95 -17.20 -5.75 11.17
CA ARG A 95 -16.89 -7.17 10.94
C ARG A 95 -17.79 -7.78 9.85
N LEU A 96 -19.09 -7.53 9.90
CA LEU A 96 -20.05 -7.98 8.90
C LEU A 96 -19.70 -7.45 7.50
N ARG A 97 -19.48 -6.15 7.39
CA ARG A 97 -19.12 -5.50 6.11
C ARG A 97 -17.83 -6.07 5.52
N GLU A 98 -16.80 -6.29 6.33
CA GLU A 98 -15.55 -6.90 5.85
C GLU A 98 -15.73 -8.36 5.44
N ASN A 99 -16.50 -9.14 6.20
CA ASN A 99 -16.77 -10.53 5.89
C ASN A 99 -17.50 -10.65 4.53
N MET A 100 -18.53 -9.87 4.29
CA MET A 100 -19.22 -9.82 3.00
C MET A 100 -18.27 -9.42 1.87
N SER A 101 -17.49 -8.37 2.07
CA SER A 101 -16.49 -7.92 1.09
C SER A 101 -15.47 -9.02 0.74
N ARG A 102 -14.99 -9.73 1.74
CA ARG A 102 -13.99 -10.80 1.58
C ARG A 102 -14.58 -12.02 0.89
N ARG A 103 -15.79 -12.47 1.29
CA ARG A 103 -16.48 -13.61 0.66
C ARG A 103 -16.78 -13.34 -0.81
N MET A 104 -17.34 -12.18 -1.12
CA MET A 104 -17.62 -11.79 -2.50
C MET A 104 -16.33 -11.71 -3.34
N ASN A 105 -15.24 -11.13 -2.79
CA ASN A 105 -13.96 -11.14 -3.48
C ASN A 105 -13.43 -12.56 -3.74
N HIS A 106 -13.65 -13.49 -2.82
CA HIS A 106 -13.23 -14.88 -2.98
C HIS A 106 -14.03 -15.56 -4.09
N ALA A 107 -15.35 -15.41 -4.08
CA ALA A 107 -16.25 -15.99 -5.08
C ALA A 107 -15.95 -15.45 -6.51
N LEU A 108 -15.74 -14.13 -6.63
CA LEU A 108 -15.38 -13.50 -7.91
C LEU A 108 -14.01 -13.97 -8.41
N LYS A 109 -13.00 -14.06 -7.52
CA LYS A 109 -11.65 -14.53 -7.91
C LYS A 109 -11.65 -15.97 -8.40
N ALA A 110 -12.47 -16.83 -7.81
CA ALA A 110 -12.62 -18.23 -8.27
C ALA A 110 -13.11 -18.31 -9.73
N ARG A 111 -13.76 -17.27 -10.22
CA ARG A 111 -14.25 -17.11 -11.60
C ARG A 111 -13.44 -16.13 -12.46
N PHE A 112 -12.24 -15.78 -12.00
CA PHE A 112 -11.36 -14.77 -12.65
C PHE A 112 -11.99 -13.37 -12.77
N LEU A 113 -12.98 -13.06 -11.95
CA LEU A 113 -13.69 -11.78 -11.90
C LEU A 113 -13.14 -10.87 -10.76
N SER A 114 -13.54 -9.61 -10.76
CA SER A 114 -13.22 -8.67 -9.69
C SER A 114 -14.36 -7.69 -9.42
N LYS A 115 -14.37 -7.10 -8.22
CA LYS A 115 -15.30 -6.02 -7.88
C LYS A 115 -14.97 -4.68 -8.55
N ASN A 116 -13.91 -4.57 -9.33
CA ASN A 116 -13.45 -3.33 -9.98
C ASN A 116 -13.39 -2.11 -9.04
N ARG A 117 -12.97 -2.33 -7.77
CA ARG A 117 -12.92 -1.34 -6.68
C ARG A 117 -14.29 -0.86 -6.17
N PHE A 118 -15.39 -1.36 -6.67
CA PHE A 118 -16.71 -1.04 -6.13
C PHE A 118 -16.92 -1.65 -4.73
N SER A 119 -17.73 -0.97 -3.92
CA SER A 119 -18.26 -1.57 -2.69
C SER A 119 -19.16 -2.74 -3.06
N TRP A 120 -19.17 -3.80 -2.25
CA TRP A 120 -20.09 -4.91 -2.47
C TRP A 120 -21.57 -4.45 -2.43
N MET A 121 -21.90 -3.46 -1.61
CA MET A 121 -23.26 -2.88 -1.54
C MET A 121 -23.72 -2.32 -2.88
N ASN A 122 -22.82 -1.72 -3.65
CA ASN A 122 -23.14 -1.19 -4.98
C ASN A 122 -23.41 -2.30 -6.00
N LEU A 123 -22.90 -3.51 -5.78
CA LEU A 123 -23.06 -4.64 -6.69
C LEU A 123 -24.36 -5.41 -6.43
N VAL A 124 -24.84 -5.42 -5.19
CA VAL A 124 -26.01 -6.22 -4.77
C VAL A 124 -27.30 -5.42 -4.64
N GLY A 125 -27.21 -4.08 -4.58
CA GLY A 125 -28.39 -3.19 -4.55
C GLY A 125 -29.08 -3.06 -3.19
N TYR A 126 -28.47 -3.52 -2.10
CA TYR A 126 -28.95 -3.33 -0.73
C TYR A 126 -27.85 -2.84 0.21
N THR A 127 -28.26 -2.26 1.34
CA THR A 127 -27.35 -1.70 2.35
C THR A 127 -26.93 -2.72 3.39
N LEU A 128 -25.92 -2.36 4.20
CA LEU A 128 -25.50 -3.16 5.34
C LEU A 128 -26.62 -3.32 6.38
N GLU A 129 -27.41 -2.27 6.58
CA GLU A 129 -28.55 -2.24 7.50
C GLU A 129 -29.63 -3.22 7.04
N GLN A 130 -29.98 -3.20 5.77
CA GLN A 130 -30.95 -4.13 5.17
C GLN A 130 -30.50 -5.59 5.29
N LEU A 131 -29.21 -5.86 5.06
CA LEU A 131 -28.67 -7.19 5.29
C LEU A 131 -28.75 -7.59 6.76
N LYS A 132 -28.44 -6.67 7.67
CA LYS A 132 -28.50 -6.92 9.12
C LYS A 132 -29.91 -7.26 9.55
N GLU A 133 -30.89 -6.45 9.19
CA GLU A 133 -32.33 -6.66 9.50
C GLU A 133 -32.85 -8.00 8.92
N HIS A 134 -32.43 -8.33 7.69
CA HIS A 134 -32.82 -9.59 7.05
C HIS A 134 -32.29 -10.80 7.81
N LEU A 135 -31.03 -10.76 8.27
CA LEU A 135 -30.43 -11.85 9.05
C LEU A 135 -31.01 -11.94 10.46
N GLU A 136 -31.23 -10.80 11.14
CA GLU A 136 -31.81 -10.75 12.50
C GLU A 136 -33.21 -11.38 12.56
N LYS A 137 -34.02 -11.22 11.53
CA LYS A 137 -35.34 -11.86 11.43
C LYS A 137 -35.29 -13.39 11.42
N GLN A 138 -34.14 -13.97 11.12
CA GLN A 138 -33.91 -15.41 11.01
C GLN A 138 -33.06 -15.97 12.17
N PHE A 139 -32.69 -15.14 13.15
CA PHE A 139 -31.86 -15.58 14.28
C PHE A 139 -32.59 -16.58 15.16
N THR A 140 -31.90 -17.65 15.55
CA THR A 140 -32.30 -18.47 16.68
C THR A 140 -31.97 -17.76 18.01
N PRO A 141 -32.55 -18.19 19.15
CA PRO A 141 -32.24 -17.58 20.43
C PRO A 141 -30.76 -17.53 20.82
N GLU A 142 -29.95 -18.45 20.29
CA GLU A 142 -28.51 -18.55 20.57
C GLU A 142 -27.66 -17.66 19.65
N MET A 143 -28.23 -17.15 18.53
CA MET A 143 -27.49 -16.32 17.60
C MET A 143 -27.43 -14.88 18.06
N THR A 144 -26.25 -14.32 18.10
CA THR A 144 -25.99 -12.91 18.38
C THR A 144 -24.93 -12.36 17.44
N TRP A 145 -24.82 -11.04 17.35
CA TRP A 145 -23.75 -10.44 16.53
C TRP A 145 -22.35 -10.67 17.13
N GLU A 146 -22.24 -10.84 18.44
CA GLU A 146 -20.98 -11.13 19.12
C GLU A 146 -20.42 -12.47 18.73
N ASN A 147 -21.28 -13.49 18.55
CA ASN A 147 -20.88 -14.84 18.19
C ASN A 147 -20.91 -15.13 16.66
N HIS A 148 -21.12 -14.08 15.83
CA HIS A 148 -20.97 -14.19 14.37
C HIS A 148 -19.53 -14.54 13.98
N GLY A 149 -19.38 -15.58 13.20
CA GLY A 149 -18.10 -16.12 12.72
C GLY A 149 -17.51 -17.21 13.62
N THR A 150 -18.12 -17.48 14.78
CA THR A 150 -17.77 -18.59 15.69
C THR A 150 -18.92 -19.57 15.83
N TYR A 151 -20.07 -19.11 16.30
CA TYR A 151 -21.26 -19.93 16.47
C TYR A 151 -22.10 -20.06 15.19
N TRP A 152 -22.25 -18.97 14.43
CA TRP A 152 -23.00 -18.97 13.18
C TRP A 152 -22.27 -18.21 12.06
N HIS A 153 -22.59 -18.55 10.83
CA HIS A 153 -22.06 -17.95 9.62
C HIS A 153 -23.21 -17.43 8.72
N ILE A 154 -22.90 -16.46 7.87
CA ILE A 154 -23.79 -16.17 6.74
C ILE A 154 -23.58 -17.29 5.72
N ASP A 155 -24.64 -17.89 5.30
CA ASP A 155 -24.64 -18.95 4.29
C ASP A 155 -25.53 -18.59 3.11
N HIS A 156 -25.28 -19.19 1.94
CA HIS A 156 -26.17 -19.10 0.80
C HIS A 156 -27.17 -20.24 0.87
N VAL A 157 -28.49 -19.95 0.80
CA VAL A 157 -29.54 -20.98 0.75
C VAL A 157 -29.25 -21.94 -0.42
N ARG A 158 -29.19 -21.41 -1.66
CA ARG A 158 -28.63 -22.10 -2.83
C ARG A 158 -27.13 -21.78 -2.88
N PRO A 159 -26.23 -22.75 -2.77
CA PRO A 159 -24.79 -22.52 -2.72
C PRO A 159 -24.25 -21.70 -3.90
N ASP A 160 -23.23 -20.87 -3.68
CA ASP A 160 -22.60 -20.05 -4.72
C ASP A 160 -22.10 -20.87 -5.92
N SER A 161 -21.66 -22.11 -5.69
CA SER A 161 -21.21 -23.03 -6.75
C SER A 161 -22.31 -23.49 -7.74
N TRP A 162 -23.57 -23.25 -7.41
CA TRP A 162 -24.72 -23.60 -8.26
C TRP A 162 -25.15 -22.43 -9.18
N PHE A 163 -24.50 -21.27 -9.05
CA PHE A 163 -24.73 -20.11 -9.89
C PHE A 163 -23.60 -19.98 -10.91
N ASP A 164 -23.96 -19.82 -12.16
CA ASP A 164 -22.99 -19.60 -13.24
C ASP A 164 -23.07 -18.13 -13.71
N TYR A 165 -22.09 -17.32 -13.28
CA TYR A 165 -22.02 -15.91 -13.65
C TYR A 165 -20.61 -15.52 -14.10
N ASP A 166 -20.57 -14.74 -15.16
CA ASP A 166 -19.38 -14.21 -15.83
C ASP A 166 -19.15 -12.72 -15.55
N SER A 167 -20.11 -12.06 -14.89
CA SER A 167 -20.00 -10.64 -14.53
C SER A 167 -20.77 -10.31 -13.26
N THR A 168 -20.43 -9.19 -12.64
CA THR A 168 -21.17 -8.66 -11.48
C THR A 168 -22.52 -8.04 -11.84
N ASP A 169 -22.78 -7.84 -13.13
CA ASP A 169 -24.04 -7.27 -13.63
C ASP A 169 -25.04 -8.35 -14.02
N SER A 170 -24.61 -9.61 -14.13
CA SER A 170 -25.45 -10.74 -14.50
C SER A 170 -26.55 -11.01 -13.47
N GLN A 171 -27.70 -11.51 -13.95
CA GLN A 171 -28.82 -11.87 -13.07
C GLN A 171 -28.44 -13.00 -12.10
N GLU A 172 -27.64 -13.95 -12.54
CA GLU A 172 -27.15 -15.05 -11.72
C GLU A 172 -26.30 -14.56 -10.55
N PHE A 173 -25.40 -13.57 -10.77
CA PHE A 173 -24.66 -12.94 -9.69
C PHE A 173 -25.58 -12.23 -8.69
N LYS A 174 -26.56 -11.47 -9.19
CA LYS A 174 -27.53 -10.77 -8.35
C LYS A 174 -28.40 -11.73 -7.56
N ALA A 175 -28.84 -12.82 -8.18
CA ALA A 175 -29.59 -13.87 -7.50
C ALA A 175 -28.77 -14.62 -6.45
N CYS A 176 -27.51 -14.94 -6.75
CA CYS A 176 -26.60 -15.56 -5.79
C CYS A 176 -26.47 -14.73 -4.50
N TRP A 177 -26.30 -13.43 -4.65
CA TRP A 177 -26.06 -12.49 -3.53
C TRP A 177 -27.32 -11.74 -3.08
N ALA A 178 -28.51 -12.11 -3.54
CA ALA A 178 -29.77 -11.53 -3.08
C ALA A 178 -30.02 -11.86 -1.60
N LEU A 179 -30.75 -10.98 -0.89
CA LEU A 179 -31.07 -11.19 0.53
C LEU A 179 -31.78 -12.53 0.74
N GLU A 180 -32.70 -12.88 -0.14
CA GLU A 180 -33.49 -14.10 -0.10
C GLU A 180 -32.62 -15.38 -0.17
N ASN A 181 -31.44 -15.25 -0.77
CA ASN A 181 -30.48 -16.36 -0.84
C ASN A 181 -29.44 -16.34 0.30
N LEU A 182 -29.55 -15.42 1.25
CA LEU A 182 -28.66 -15.31 2.39
C LEU A 182 -29.38 -15.65 3.70
N GLN A 183 -28.77 -16.51 4.50
CA GLN A 183 -29.31 -16.94 5.78
C GLN A 183 -28.23 -17.01 6.85
N PRO A 184 -28.56 -16.80 8.13
CA PRO A 184 -27.70 -17.18 9.23
C PRO A 184 -27.80 -18.68 9.46
N LEU A 185 -26.69 -19.38 9.50
CA LEU A 185 -26.67 -20.82 9.71
C LEU A 185 -25.65 -21.17 10.80
N PRO A 186 -25.99 -22.01 11.82
CA PRO A 186 -25.01 -22.50 12.79
C PRO A 186 -23.78 -23.10 12.08
N ALA A 187 -22.59 -22.82 12.60
CA ALA A 187 -21.34 -23.20 11.95
C ALA A 187 -21.26 -24.71 11.66
N PHE A 188 -21.76 -25.53 12.59
CA PHE A 188 -21.82 -26.99 12.42
C PHE A 188 -22.75 -27.40 11.27
N GLU A 189 -23.95 -26.80 11.20
CA GLU A 189 -24.90 -27.06 10.12
C GLU A 189 -24.39 -26.58 8.77
N ASN A 190 -23.74 -25.44 8.74
CA ASN A 190 -23.10 -24.93 7.53
C ASN A 190 -22.02 -25.89 6.99
N LEU A 191 -21.19 -26.44 7.88
CA LEU A 191 -20.21 -27.47 7.48
C LEU A 191 -20.89 -28.74 6.97
N LYS A 192 -21.97 -29.19 7.61
CA LYS A 192 -22.74 -30.37 7.20
C LYS A 192 -23.45 -30.16 5.87
N LYS A 193 -24.02 -28.96 5.65
CA LYS A 193 -24.68 -28.59 4.41
C LYS A 193 -23.72 -28.62 3.23
N ASN A 194 -22.52 -28.04 3.39
CA ASN A 194 -21.53 -27.94 2.32
C ASN A 194 -22.15 -27.35 1.02
N ASN A 195 -21.99 -28.00 -0.11
CA ASN A 195 -22.59 -27.62 -1.41
C ASN A 195 -23.95 -28.32 -1.70
N ARG A 196 -24.64 -28.83 -0.69
CA ARG A 196 -25.94 -29.47 -0.88
C ARG A 196 -27.02 -28.42 -0.94
N TRP A 197 -27.96 -28.61 -1.84
CA TRP A 197 -29.19 -27.84 -1.95
C TRP A 197 -30.31 -28.75 -2.41
N GLU A 198 -31.38 -28.80 -1.62
CA GLU A 198 -32.54 -29.66 -1.84
C GLU A 198 -33.71 -28.81 -2.33
N GLY A 199 -33.47 -27.94 -3.34
CA GLY A 199 -34.30 -26.95 -3.99
C GLY A 199 -35.78 -26.99 -3.88
#